data_da6c694e146032872fded77ea7b32013
#
_entry.id   da6c694e146032872fded77ea7b32013
#
_cell.length_a   1.000
_cell.length_b   1.000
_cell.length_c   1.000
_cell.angle_alpha   90.00
_cell.angle_beta   90.00
_cell.angle_gamma   90.00
#
_symmetry.space_group_name_H-M   'P 1'
#
loop_
_entity.id
_entity.type
_entity.pdbx_description
1 polymer ?
#
loop_
_entity_poly.entity_id
_entity_poly.type
_entity_poly.pdbx_seq_one_letter_code
_entity_poly.pdbx_strand_id
1 'polypeptide(L)'
;MWSGRFRQPLDPEFEKWQRSFPYDQRLLPFELAASRAHANALEHAGVLSSEELSEIVKALGDIGRRAESSPEFLNDPEAEDVHHFVEKQLAALIGATGYKLHTGRSRNEQIATDLRLFVRESIDTLQNLIADWIEAILARAETAGDSASVLPLAMPAYTHLQPAEPVLAAHWLLAYVEMFLRDASRLADCRKRVNLCPLGSGAVAGATLTLNRQAMAAELGFDAPTANSMDATSDRDFAIEFVDALSLLALHLSRWAEEMILFSTCLLYTSRCV
;
A
#
# COMPACT_ATOMS: atom_id res chain seq x y z
N MET A 1 -17.43 -9.47 -18.04
CA MET A 1 -16.67 -8.57 -18.96
C MET A 1 -16.36 -9.21 -20.33
N TRP A 2 -16.12 -10.51 -20.39
CA TRP A 2 -15.73 -11.22 -21.63
C TRP A 2 -16.87 -11.97 -22.33
N SER A 3 -18.07 -11.99 -21.75
CA SER A 3 -19.23 -12.77 -22.21
C SER A 3 -19.63 -12.56 -23.70
N GLY A 4 -19.41 -11.36 -24.23
CA GLY A 4 -19.75 -11.06 -25.63
C GLY A 4 -18.80 -11.65 -26.69
N ARG A 5 -17.63 -12.19 -26.28
CA ARG A 5 -16.61 -12.76 -27.19
C ARG A 5 -16.62 -14.29 -27.25
N PHE A 6 -17.23 -14.93 -26.27
CA PHE A 6 -17.27 -16.39 -26.17
C PHE A 6 -18.65 -16.93 -26.55
N ARG A 7 -18.68 -18.06 -27.25
CA ARG A 7 -19.92 -18.74 -27.65
C ARG A 7 -20.51 -19.61 -26.53
N GLN A 8 -19.71 -19.87 -25.50
CA GLN A 8 -20.10 -20.65 -24.34
C GLN A 8 -19.69 -19.87 -23.07
N PRO A 9 -20.40 -20.03 -21.94
CA PRO A 9 -19.97 -19.50 -20.66
C PRO A 9 -18.61 -20.08 -20.26
N LEU A 10 -17.87 -19.34 -19.41
CA LEU A 10 -16.63 -19.85 -18.82
C LEU A 10 -16.91 -21.11 -17.99
N ASP A 11 -15.92 -21.98 -17.91
CA ASP A 11 -15.95 -23.10 -16.97
C ASP A 11 -16.09 -22.53 -15.54
N PRO A 12 -17.03 -23.04 -14.73
CA PRO A 12 -17.30 -22.47 -13.39
C PRO A 12 -16.09 -22.52 -12.42
N GLU A 13 -15.26 -23.56 -12.52
CA GLU A 13 -14.07 -23.68 -11.69
C GLU A 13 -13.01 -22.66 -12.10
N PHE A 14 -12.84 -22.46 -13.41
CA PHE A 14 -11.93 -21.44 -13.93
C PHE A 14 -12.43 -20.03 -13.60
N GLU A 15 -13.73 -19.76 -13.73
CA GLU A 15 -14.33 -18.49 -13.34
C GLU A 15 -14.09 -18.18 -11.86
N LYS A 16 -14.27 -19.17 -10.98
CA LYS A 16 -13.98 -19.05 -9.55
C LYS A 16 -12.50 -18.81 -9.28
N TRP A 17 -11.61 -19.51 -9.99
CA TRP A 17 -10.18 -19.41 -9.82
C TRP A 17 -9.64 -18.02 -10.19
N GLN A 18 -10.16 -17.41 -11.25
CA GLN A 18 -9.69 -16.10 -11.73
C GLN A 18 -10.22 -14.90 -10.92
N ARG A 19 -11.18 -15.09 -10.02
CA ARG A 19 -11.73 -14.01 -9.20
C ARG A 19 -10.69 -13.51 -8.21
N SER A 20 -10.41 -12.19 -8.24
CA SER A 20 -9.48 -11.54 -7.33
C SER A 20 -10.15 -10.83 -6.15
N PHE A 21 -11.49 -10.63 -6.19
CA PHE A 21 -12.21 -9.84 -5.19
C PHE A 21 -11.91 -10.23 -3.74
N PRO A 22 -11.80 -11.51 -3.33
CA PRO A 22 -11.44 -11.88 -1.97
C PRO A 22 -10.08 -11.33 -1.50
N TYR A 23 -9.19 -11.00 -2.43
CA TYR A 23 -7.86 -10.48 -2.16
C TYR A 23 -7.77 -8.96 -2.36
N ASP A 24 -8.41 -8.43 -3.42
CA ASP A 24 -8.30 -7.03 -3.81
C ASP A 24 -9.38 -6.12 -3.21
N GLN A 25 -10.36 -6.65 -2.48
CA GLN A 25 -11.32 -5.85 -1.71
C GLN A 25 -10.64 -4.82 -0.78
N ARG A 26 -9.40 -5.06 -0.35
CA ARG A 26 -8.56 -4.10 0.40
C ARG A 26 -8.22 -2.85 -0.39
N LEU A 27 -8.35 -2.88 -1.71
CA LEU A 27 -8.14 -1.73 -2.58
C LEU A 27 -9.38 -0.83 -2.69
N LEU A 28 -10.52 -1.21 -2.09
CA LEU A 28 -11.77 -0.46 -2.18
C LEU A 28 -11.63 1.04 -1.86
N PRO A 29 -10.94 1.49 -0.79
CA PRO A 29 -10.78 2.92 -0.52
C PRO A 29 -10.09 3.68 -1.66
N PHE A 30 -9.12 3.03 -2.31
CA PHE A 30 -8.35 3.61 -3.42
C PHE A 30 -9.15 3.65 -4.70
N GLU A 31 -9.90 2.58 -5.02
CA GLU A 31 -10.82 2.57 -6.16
C GLU A 31 -11.91 3.64 -6.02
N LEU A 32 -12.47 3.82 -4.83
CA LEU A 32 -13.46 4.88 -4.59
C LEU A 32 -12.86 6.28 -4.78
N ALA A 33 -11.63 6.50 -4.33
CA ALA A 33 -10.92 7.76 -4.54
C ALA A 33 -10.59 7.99 -6.02
N ALA A 34 -10.03 7.00 -6.70
CA ALA A 34 -9.71 7.06 -8.13
C ALA A 34 -10.98 7.26 -8.99
N SER A 35 -12.06 6.56 -8.65
CA SER A 35 -13.35 6.70 -9.31
C SER A 35 -13.94 8.09 -9.15
N ARG A 36 -13.80 8.74 -7.98
CA ARG A 36 -14.22 10.12 -7.76
C ARG A 36 -13.41 11.09 -8.61
N ALA A 37 -12.08 10.96 -8.63
CA ALA A 37 -11.22 11.81 -9.46
C ALA A 37 -11.54 11.66 -10.96
N HIS A 38 -11.85 10.44 -11.40
CA HIS A 38 -12.29 10.21 -12.77
C HIS A 38 -13.66 10.82 -13.08
N ALA A 39 -14.63 10.73 -12.15
CA ALA A 39 -15.94 11.37 -12.31
C ALA A 39 -15.83 12.88 -12.46
N ASN A 40 -14.97 13.54 -11.66
CA ASN A 40 -14.67 14.96 -11.79
C ASN A 40 -14.07 15.29 -13.16
N ALA A 41 -13.15 14.45 -13.67
CA ALA A 41 -12.59 14.65 -15.00
C ALA A 41 -13.61 14.45 -16.13
N LEU A 42 -14.58 13.54 -15.97
CA LEU A 42 -15.67 13.33 -16.93
C LEU A 42 -16.65 14.51 -16.97
N GLU A 43 -16.94 15.12 -15.83
CA GLU A 43 -17.78 16.33 -15.77
C GLU A 43 -17.08 17.49 -16.48
N HIS A 44 -15.81 17.74 -16.19
CA HIS A 44 -15.03 18.77 -16.88
C HIS A 44 -14.91 18.52 -18.40
N ALA A 45 -14.93 17.26 -18.83
CA ALA A 45 -14.93 16.87 -20.24
C ALA A 45 -16.34 16.94 -20.88
N GLY A 46 -17.38 17.31 -20.14
CA GLY A 46 -18.76 17.43 -20.61
C GLY A 46 -19.47 16.08 -20.83
N VAL A 47 -18.97 15.00 -20.28
CA VAL A 47 -19.58 13.66 -20.34
C VAL A 47 -20.65 13.47 -19.28
N LEU A 48 -20.42 14.02 -18.08
CA LEU A 48 -21.37 14.05 -16.97
C LEU A 48 -21.92 15.46 -16.79
N SER A 49 -23.19 15.56 -16.40
CA SER A 49 -23.70 16.80 -15.84
C SER A 49 -23.26 16.95 -14.37
N SER A 50 -23.36 18.14 -13.82
CA SER A 50 -23.04 18.39 -12.39
C SER A 50 -23.96 17.62 -11.45
N GLU A 51 -25.22 17.37 -11.84
CA GLU A 51 -26.15 16.54 -11.10
C GLU A 51 -25.74 15.08 -11.11
N GLU A 52 -25.34 14.53 -12.27
CA GLU A 52 -24.85 13.16 -12.42
C GLU A 52 -23.54 12.94 -11.65
N LEU A 53 -22.63 13.92 -11.67
CA LEU A 53 -21.42 13.92 -10.84
C LEU A 53 -21.78 13.83 -9.35
N SER A 54 -22.71 14.67 -8.89
CA SER A 54 -23.17 14.69 -7.50
C SER A 54 -23.76 13.33 -7.07
N GLU A 55 -24.57 12.72 -7.93
CA GLU A 55 -25.13 11.38 -7.68
C GLU A 55 -24.04 10.31 -7.56
N ILE A 56 -23.07 10.30 -8.49
CA ILE A 56 -21.96 9.35 -8.48
C ILE A 56 -21.11 9.53 -7.21
N VAL A 57 -20.70 10.75 -6.88
CA VAL A 57 -19.86 11.03 -5.71
C VAL A 57 -20.56 10.63 -4.42
N LYS A 58 -21.86 10.92 -4.30
CA LYS A 58 -22.66 10.48 -3.15
C LYS A 58 -22.72 8.96 -3.06
N ALA A 59 -23.00 8.27 -4.16
CA ALA A 59 -23.11 6.82 -4.19
C ALA A 59 -21.76 6.14 -3.86
N LEU A 60 -20.63 6.65 -4.37
CA LEU A 60 -19.28 6.18 -3.98
C LEU A 60 -19.04 6.35 -2.46
N GLY A 61 -19.46 7.48 -1.88
CA GLY A 61 -19.39 7.71 -0.44
C GLY A 61 -20.28 6.75 0.36
N ASP A 62 -21.48 6.42 -0.15
CA ASP A 62 -22.39 5.45 0.49
C ASP A 62 -21.79 4.03 0.46
N ILE A 63 -21.16 3.62 -0.64
CA ILE A 63 -20.45 2.34 -0.76
C ILE A 63 -19.34 2.25 0.28
N GLY A 64 -18.50 3.29 0.41
CA GLY A 64 -17.42 3.33 1.40
C GLY A 64 -17.93 3.19 2.82
N ARG A 65 -18.91 4.03 3.22
CA ARG A 65 -19.50 3.96 4.57
C ARG A 65 -20.13 2.60 4.87
N ARG A 66 -20.77 1.98 3.88
CA ARG A 66 -21.38 0.68 4.06
C ARG A 66 -20.33 -0.42 4.22
N ALA A 67 -19.23 -0.35 3.49
CA ALA A 67 -18.12 -1.30 3.63
C ALA A 67 -17.45 -1.21 5.01
N GLU A 68 -17.30 0.01 5.55
CA GLU A 68 -16.76 0.22 6.90
C GLU A 68 -17.69 -0.27 8.01
N SER A 69 -19.00 -0.08 7.86
CA SER A 69 -19.99 -0.41 8.89
C SER A 69 -20.45 -1.86 8.88
N SER A 70 -20.30 -2.58 7.77
CA SER A 70 -20.79 -3.95 7.59
C SER A 70 -19.80 -4.76 6.74
N PRO A 71 -18.89 -5.52 7.37
CA PRO A 71 -17.95 -6.37 6.65
C PRO A 71 -18.63 -7.40 5.73
N GLU A 72 -19.84 -7.83 6.06
CA GLU A 72 -20.62 -8.77 5.22
C GLU A 72 -20.99 -8.16 3.86
N PHE A 73 -20.98 -6.82 3.74
CA PHE A 73 -21.22 -6.13 2.47
C PHE A 73 -20.16 -6.47 1.42
N LEU A 74 -18.95 -6.80 1.84
CA LEU A 74 -17.86 -7.24 0.96
C LEU A 74 -17.91 -8.75 0.63
N ASN A 75 -18.89 -9.48 1.15
CA ASN A 75 -19.12 -10.89 0.81
C ASN A 75 -19.96 -11.00 -0.48
N ASP A 76 -19.37 -10.66 -1.61
CA ASP A 76 -20.02 -10.76 -2.93
C ASP A 76 -19.38 -11.87 -3.78
N PRO A 77 -20.00 -13.06 -3.85
CA PRO A 77 -19.44 -14.18 -4.63
C PRO A 77 -19.51 -13.99 -6.14
N GLU A 78 -20.25 -12.97 -6.62
CA GLU A 78 -20.39 -12.66 -8.05
C GLU A 78 -19.41 -11.57 -8.50
N ALA A 79 -18.79 -10.84 -7.57
CA ALA A 79 -17.79 -9.85 -7.91
C ALA A 79 -16.51 -10.51 -8.44
N GLU A 80 -16.07 -10.13 -9.63
CA GLU A 80 -14.82 -10.59 -10.24
C GLU A 80 -13.62 -9.98 -9.52
N ASP A 81 -13.66 -8.65 -9.34
CA ASP A 81 -12.66 -7.81 -8.70
C ASP A 81 -13.31 -6.62 -7.97
N VAL A 82 -12.53 -5.80 -7.28
CA VAL A 82 -13.00 -4.62 -6.54
C VAL A 82 -13.69 -3.61 -7.47
N HIS A 83 -13.22 -3.46 -8.69
CA HIS A 83 -13.77 -2.52 -9.66
C HIS A 83 -15.15 -2.97 -10.15
N HIS A 84 -15.31 -4.28 -10.44
CA HIS A 84 -16.61 -4.86 -10.79
C HIS A 84 -17.59 -4.73 -9.61
N PHE A 85 -17.12 -4.93 -8.38
CA PHE A 85 -17.92 -4.71 -7.19
C PHE A 85 -18.45 -3.27 -7.12
N VAL A 86 -17.58 -2.27 -7.26
CA VAL A 86 -17.97 -0.84 -7.22
C VAL A 86 -18.95 -0.52 -8.35
N GLU A 87 -18.69 -0.96 -9.58
CA GLU A 87 -19.57 -0.75 -10.74
C GLU A 87 -20.96 -1.37 -10.50
N LYS A 88 -21.05 -2.60 -9.99
CA LYS A 88 -22.29 -3.29 -9.63
C LYS A 88 -23.06 -2.53 -8.55
N GLN A 89 -22.39 -2.06 -7.50
CA GLN A 89 -23.02 -1.28 -6.43
C GLN A 89 -23.53 0.09 -6.93
N LEU A 90 -22.76 0.78 -7.77
CA LEU A 90 -23.19 2.03 -8.40
C LEU A 90 -24.43 1.82 -9.27
N ALA A 91 -24.44 0.80 -10.13
CA ALA A 91 -25.59 0.48 -10.96
C ALA A 91 -26.84 0.17 -10.13
N ALA A 92 -26.69 -0.49 -8.99
CA ALA A 92 -27.78 -0.78 -8.07
C ALA A 92 -28.33 0.48 -7.36
N LEU A 93 -27.46 1.46 -7.04
CA LEU A 93 -27.84 2.68 -6.33
C LEU A 93 -28.41 3.77 -7.23
N ILE A 94 -27.80 3.98 -8.41
CA ILE A 94 -28.08 5.12 -9.28
C ILE A 94 -28.37 4.73 -10.75
N GLY A 95 -28.58 3.44 -11.02
CA GLY A 95 -29.01 2.93 -12.32
C GLY A 95 -28.09 3.33 -13.48
N ALA A 96 -28.67 3.91 -14.53
CA ALA A 96 -27.96 4.25 -15.77
C ALA A 96 -26.81 5.26 -15.57
N THR A 97 -26.92 6.18 -14.61
CA THR A 97 -25.87 7.14 -14.29
C THR A 97 -24.59 6.43 -13.82
N GLY A 98 -24.71 5.33 -13.06
CA GLY A 98 -23.59 4.54 -12.58
C GLY A 98 -22.72 3.99 -13.70
N TYR A 99 -23.31 3.54 -14.79
CA TYR A 99 -22.55 3.01 -15.95
C TYR A 99 -21.72 4.08 -16.69
N LYS A 100 -22.10 5.36 -16.59
CA LYS A 100 -21.35 6.44 -17.25
C LYS A 100 -19.95 6.61 -16.66
N LEU A 101 -19.74 6.21 -15.40
CA LEU A 101 -18.44 6.33 -14.74
C LEU A 101 -17.32 5.56 -15.47
N HIS A 102 -17.65 4.47 -16.18
CA HIS A 102 -16.66 3.70 -16.92
C HIS A 102 -16.22 4.35 -18.24
N THR A 103 -16.87 5.44 -18.67
CA THR A 103 -16.60 6.11 -19.94
C THR A 103 -15.13 6.57 -20.01
N GLY A 104 -14.43 6.20 -21.10
CA GLY A 104 -13.05 6.60 -21.34
C GLY A 104 -12.02 5.98 -20.40
N ARG A 105 -12.40 5.04 -19.56
CA ARG A 105 -11.55 4.37 -18.56
C ARG A 105 -11.32 2.90 -18.92
N SER A 106 -10.15 2.39 -18.55
CA SER A 106 -9.80 0.98 -18.68
C SER A 106 -9.50 0.35 -17.32
N ARG A 107 -9.85 -0.91 -17.15
CA ARG A 107 -9.47 -1.72 -15.99
C ARG A 107 -7.96 -1.72 -15.76
N ASN A 108 -7.14 -1.68 -16.83
CA ASN A 108 -5.69 -1.69 -16.72
C ASN A 108 -5.14 -0.49 -15.95
N GLU A 109 -5.62 0.72 -16.26
CA GLU A 109 -5.19 1.92 -15.53
C GLU A 109 -5.79 2.01 -14.12
N GLN A 110 -7.02 1.49 -13.92
CA GLN A 110 -7.62 1.41 -12.58
C GLN A 110 -6.75 0.57 -11.64
N ILE A 111 -6.44 -0.66 -12.03
CA ILE A 111 -5.58 -1.57 -11.27
C ILE A 111 -4.23 -0.92 -10.96
N ALA A 112 -3.59 -0.30 -11.97
CA ALA A 112 -2.30 0.35 -11.80
C ALA A 112 -2.38 1.55 -10.82
N THR A 113 -3.46 2.33 -10.87
CA THR A 113 -3.67 3.49 -9.99
C THR A 113 -3.90 3.05 -8.55
N ASP A 114 -4.80 2.12 -8.33
CA ASP A 114 -5.16 1.64 -7.00
C ASP A 114 -3.99 0.96 -6.30
N LEU A 115 -3.23 0.15 -7.03
CA LEU A 115 -2.04 -0.49 -6.50
C LEU A 115 -0.97 0.53 -6.09
N ARG A 116 -0.77 1.59 -6.88
CA ARG A 116 0.15 2.68 -6.52
C ARG A 116 -0.31 3.45 -5.29
N LEU A 117 -1.61 3.75 -5.18
CA LEU A 117 -2.18 4.40 -4.00
C LEU A 117 -2.00 3.54 -2.76
N PHE A 118 -2.31 2.25 -2.84
CA PHE A 118 -2.11 1.28 -1.76
C PHE A 118 -0.66 1.16 -1.31
N VAL A 119 0.28 1.02 -2.26
CA VAL A 119 1.71 0.91 -1.94
C VAL A 119 2.22 2.21 -1.32
N ARG A 120 1.80 3.37 -1.82
CA ARG A 120 2.16 4.67 -1.28
C ARG A 120 1.73 4.82 0.19
N GLU A 121 0.48 4.51 0.50
CA GLU A 121 -0.04 4.57 1.87
C GLU A 121 0.66 3.55 2.78
N SER A 122 0.94 2.36 2.25
CA SER A 122 1.70 1.33 2.98
C SER A 122 3.11 1.81 3.32
N ILE A 123 3.78 2.50 2.39
CA ILE A 123 5.10 3.11 2.65
C ILE A 123 4.99 4.18 3.74
N ASP A 124 4.01 5.09 3.64
CA ASP A 124 3.82 6.17 4.61
C ASP A 124 3.56 5.61 6.03
N THR A 125 2.73 4.57 6.12
CA THR A 125 2.47 3.85 7.39
C THR A 125 3.74 3.20 7.94
N LEU A 126 4.50 2.49 7.10
CA LEU A 126 5.73 1.83 7.53
C LEU A 126 6.81 2.82 7.96
N GLN A 127 6.95 3.96 7.28
CA GLN A 127 7.89 5.00 7.70
C GLN A 127 7.57 5.54 9.09
N ASN A 128 6.30 5.75 9.41
CA ASN A 128 5.87 6.16 10.76
C ASN A 128 6.21 5.07 11.80
N LEU A 129 5.88 3.80 11.50
CA LEU A 129 6.20 2.68 12.40
C LEU A 129 7.72 2.51 12.62
N ILE A 130 8.54 2.71 11.58
CA ILE A 130 10.00 2.68 11.71
C ILE A 130 10.50 3.85 12.57
N ALA A 131 9.93 5.04 12.41
CA ALA A 131 10.27 6.19 13.24
C ALA A 131 9.96 5.93 14.71
N ASP A 132 8.75 5.46 15.03
CA ASP A 132 8.33 5.09 16.39
C ASP A 132 9.25 4.01 16.97
N TRP A 133 9.65 3.03 16.16
CA TRP A 133 10.57 1.98 16.56
C TRP A 133 11.98 2.52 16.87
N ILE A 134 12.48 3.43 16.03
CA ILE A 134 13.77 4.10 16.26
C ILE A 134 13.71 4.92 17.55
N GLU A 135 12.66 5.68 17.80
CA GLU A 135 12.47 6.45 19.05
C GLU A 135 12.48 5.55 20.27
N ALA A 136 11.79 4.40 20.22
CA ALA A 136 11.80 3.44 21.31
C ALA A 136 13.21 2.87 21.60
N ILE A 137 13.99 2.59 20.55
CA ILE A 137 15.37 2.14 20.69
C ILE A 137 16.25 3.23 21.28
N LEU A 138 16.13 4.49 20.83
CA LEU A 138 16.88 5.63 21.34
C LEU A 138 16.57 5.87 22.82
N ALA A 139 15.30 5.90 23.21
CA ALA A 139 14.89 6.03 24.60
C ALA A 139 15.47 4.90 25.48
N ARG A 140 15.54 3.67 24.95
CA ARG A 140 16.17 2.56 25.64
C ARG A 140 17.68 2.70 25.72
N ALA A 141 18.34 3.22 24.68
CA ALA A 141 19.77 3.48 24.66
C ALA A 141 20.18 4.55 25.69
N GLU A 142 19.40 5.62 25.83
CA GLU A 142 19.62 6.69 26.81
C GLU A 142 19.53 6.17 28.24
N THR A 143 18.61 5.25 28.51
CA THR A 143 18.44 4.66 29.86
C THR A 143 19.33 3.46 30.11
N ALA A 144 20.06 2.97 29.11
CA ALA A 144 21.02 1.87 29.28
C ALA A 144 22.25 2.34 30.05
N GLY A 145 22.20 2.22 31.36
CA GLY A 145 23.27 2.67 32.29
C GLY A 145 22.82 3.66 33.33
N ASP A 146 21.58 4.09 33.31
CA ASP A 146 21.03 5.06 34.26
C ASP A 146 20.20 4.37 35.36
N SER A 147 20.81 3.62 36.18
CA SER A 147 20.17 3.28 37.45
C SER A 147 21.25 3.24 38.54
N ALA A 148 21.34 4.30 39.30
CA ALA A 148 22.13 4.39 40.56
C ALA A 148 23.63 4.00 40.49
N SER A 149 24.14 3.55 39.35
CA SER A 149 25.53 3.32 39.09
C SER A 149 26.06 4.34 38.08
N VAL A 150 27.10 5.03 38.43
CA VAL A 150 27.78 6.05 37.62
C VAL A 150 28.41 5.50 36.33
N LEU A 151 28.29 4.21 36.07
CA LEU A 151 28.91 3.53 34.93
C LEU A 151 27.89 3.12 33.89
N PRO A 152 28.17 3.39 32.60
CA PRO A 152 27.30 2.92 31.50
C PRO A 152 27.27 1.39 31.49
N LEU A 153 26.15 0.82 31.08
CA LEU A 153 25.97 -0.63 30.95
C LEU A 153 26.89 -1.18 29.85
N ALA A 154 27.91 -1.93 30.26
CA ALA A 154 28.74 -2.69 29.34
C ALA A 154 28.19 -4.10 29.16
N MET A 155 28.27 -4.62 27.91
CA MET A 155 27.86 -5.97 27.55
C MET A 155 28.98 -6.67 26.79
N PRO A 156 29.05 -8.01 26.80
CA PRO A 156 30.01 -8.75 25.99
C PRO A 156 29.65 -8.62 24.52
N ALA A 157 30.64 -8.45 23.66
CA ALA A 157 30.51 -8.57 22.23
C ALA A 157 31.16 -9.87 21.75
N TYR A 158 30.73 -10.34 20.58
CA TYR A 158 31.20 -11.59 20.02
C TYR A 158 31.53 -11.42 18.53
N THR A 159 32.63 -12.06 18.11
CA THR A 159 32.90 -12.30 16.67
C THR A 159 33.04 -13.80 16.47
N HIS A 160 32.39 -14.36 15.46
CA HIS A 160 32.39 -15.81 15.24
C HIS A 160 31.95 -16.63 16.47
N LEU A 161 31.01 -16.09 17.26
CA LEU A 161 30.58 -16.64 18.56
C LEU A 161 31.69 -16.76 19.62
N GLN A 162 32.81 -16.09 19.41
CA GLN A 162 33.91 -16.00 20.38
C GLN A 162 33.87 -14.65 21.09
N PRO A 163 34.14 -14.58 22.40
CA PRO A 163 34.25 -13.31 23.14
C PRO A 163 35.23 -12.35 22.47
N ALA A 164 34.79 -11.11 22.31
CA ALA A 164 35.57 -9.99 21.80
C ALA A 164 35.61 -8.87 22.85
N GLU A 165 35.85 -7.63 22.42
CA GLU A 165 35.89 -6.48 23.33
C GLU A 165 34.51 -6.21 23.96
N PRO A 166 34.43 -5.76 25.22
CA PRO A 166 33.20 -5.24 25.80
C PRO A 166 32.72 -4.01 25.04
N VAL A 167 31.42 -3.92 24.80
CA VAL A 167 30.78 -2.77 24.16
C VAL A 167 29.71 -2.18 25.06
N LEU A 168 29.34 -0.93 24.83
CA LEU A 168 28.20 -0.35 25.53
C LEU A 168 26.89 -0.92 24.96
N ALA A 169 25.95 -1.24 25.82
CA ALA A 169 24.62 -1.66 25.41
C ALA A 169 23.94 -0.61 24.49
N ALA A 170 24.14 0.68 24.80
CA ALA A 170 23.69 1.77 23.94
C ALA A 170 24.30 1.70 22.53
N HIS A 171 25.60 1.40 22.42
CA HIS A 171 26.29 1.27 21.13
C HIS A 171 25.71 0.11 20.29
N TRP A 172 25.42 -1.02 20.92
CA TRP A 172 24.75 -2.14 20.28
C TRP A 172 23.33 -1.77 19.78
N LEU A 173 22.53 -1.08 20.61
CA LEU A 173 21.20 -0.59 20.22
C LEU A 173 21.26 0.36 19.03
N LEU A 174 22.21 1.30 19.01
CA LEU A 174 22.41 2.26 17.93
C LEU A 174 22.81 1.60 16.60
N ALA A 175 23.43 0.43 16.61
CA ALA A 175 23.70 -0.32 15.37
C ALA A 175 22.41 -0.69 14.62
N TYR A 176 21.33 -0.98 15.33
CA TYR A 176 20.01 -1.24 14.74
C TYR A 176 19.31 0.04 14.27
N VAL A 177 19.48 1.14 15.00
CA VAL A 177 19.00 2.45 14.53
C VAL A 177 19.57 2.76 13.14
N GLU A 178 20.87 2.54 12.93
CA GLU A 178 21.51 2.72 11.61
C GLU A 178 20.93 1.82 10.52
N MET A 179 20.52 0.59 10.84
CA MET A 179 19.87 -0.30 9.88
C MET A 179 18.49 0.22 9.51
N PHE A 180 17.66 0.58 10.48
CA PHE A 180 16.31 1.08 10.26
C PHE A 180 16.27 2.45 9.57
N LEU A 181 17.24 3.32 9.80
CA LEU A 181 17.40 4.57 9.06
C LEU A 181 17.67 4.31 7.56
N ARG A 182 18.49 3.31 7.23
CA ARG A 182 18.69 2.90 5.83
C ARG A 182 17.43 2.30 5.21
N ASP A 183 16.62 1.56 5.98
CA ASP A 183 15.37 1.01 5.49
C ASP A 183 14.33 2.09 5.24
N ALA A 184 14.20 3.07 6.14
CA ALA A 184 13.36 4.25 5.94
C ALA A 184 13.78 5.04 4.68
N SER A 185 15.09 5.20 4.45
CA SER A 185 15.61 5.85 3.24
C SER A 185 15.24 5.10 1.95
N ARG A 186 15.34 3.76 1.94
CA ARG A 186 14.91 2.93 0.78
C ARG A 186 13.42 3.08 0.50
N LEU A 187 12.59 3.03 1.53
CA LEU A 187 11.15 3.25 1.39
C LEU A 187 10.83 4.66 0.87
N ALA A 188 11.54 5.69 1.34
CA ALA A 188 11.38 7.05 0.85
C ALA A 188 11.76 7.18 -0.65
N ASP A 189 12.79 6.47 -1.09
CA ASP A 189 13.19 6.45 -2.50
C ASP A 189 12.19 5.67 -3.36
N CYS A 190 11.70 4.53 -2.90
CA CYS A 190 10.63 3.78 -3.55
C CYS A 190 9.39 4.64 -3.71
N ARG A 191 8.98 5.37 -2.66
CA ARG A 191 7.82 6.27 -2.67
C ARG A 191 7.83 7.27 -3.83
N LYS A 192 8.99 7.84 -4.18
CA LYS A 192 9.12 8.78 -5.29
C LYS A 192 8.72 8.15 -6.63
N ARG A 193 9.06 6.89 -6.86
CA ARG A 193 8.73 6.15 -8.09
C ARG A 193 7.29 5.63 -8.10
N VAL A 194 6.75 5.33 -6.94
CA VAL A 194 5.32 4.99 -6.77
C VAL A 194 4.43 6.19 -7.07
N ASN A 195 4.85 7.42 -6.72
CA ASN A 195 3.99 8.61 -6.68
C ASN A 195 3.75 9.27 -8.03
N LEU A 196 3.45 8.46 -9.05
CA LEU A 196 3.05 8.89 -10.39
C LEU A 196 1.70 8.31 -10.77
N CYS A 197 0.77 9.14 -11.28
CA CYS A 197 -0.62 8.79 -11.57
C CYS A 197 -0.79 8.14 -12.93
N PRO A 198 -1.21 6.86 -13.03
CA PRO A 198 -1.52 6.22 -14.30
C PRO A 198 -2.87 6.63 -14.89
N LEU A 199 -3.81 7.15 -14.08
CA LEU A 199 -5.19 7.43 -14.48
C LEU A 199 -5.24 8.39 -15.68
N GLY A 200 -6.11 8.08 -16.64
CA GLY A 200 -6.18 8.76 -17.94
C GLY A 200 -5.28 8.14 -19.01
N SER A 201 -4.57 7.04 -18.71
CA SER A 201 -3.77 6.29 -19.70
C SER A 201 -4.63 5.37 -20.59
N GLY A 202 -5.88 5.12 -20.21
CA GLY A 202 -6.75 4.17 -20.90
C GLY A 202 -6.22 2.74 -20.85
N ALA A 203 -6.55 1.94 -21.87
CA ALA A 203 -6.06 0.56 -21.95
C ALA A 203 -4.57 0.48 -22.33
N VAL A 204 -4.13 1.36 -23.25
CA VAL A 204 -2.80 1.35 -23.84
C VAL A 204 -2.36 2.76 -24.29
N ALA A 205 -3.23 3.49 -25.00
CA ALA A 205 -2.89 4.69 -25.77
C ALA A 205 -3.66 5.95 -25.33
N GLY A 206 -4.11 6.01 -24.11
CA GLY A 206 -4.95 7.10 -23.60
C GLY A 206 -6.42 6.90 -23.91
N ALA A 207 -7.23 7.91 -23.59
CA ALA A 207 -8.65 7.98 -23.92
C ALA A 207 -8.87 8.97 -25.08
N THR A 208 -9.97 8.77 -25.83
CA THR A 208 -10.41 9.70 -26.86
C THR A 208 -11.04 10.99 -26.30
N LEU A 209 -11.30 11.00 -24.99
CA LEU A 209 -11.81 12.15 -24.25
C LEU A 209 -10.65 13.03 -23.77
N THR A 210 -10.89 14.36 -23.75
CA THR A 210 -9.91 15.31 -23.19
C THR A 210 -10.01 15.31 -21.67
N LEU A 211 -9.43 14.29 -21.05
CA LEU A 211 -9.34 14.18 -19.57
C LEU A 211 -8.17 15.00 -19.06
N ASN A 212 -8.40 15.80 -18.03
CA ASN A 212 -7.32 16.55 -17.36
C ASN A 212 -6.55 15.64 -16.39
N ARG A 213 -5.52 14.94 -16.93
CA ARG A 213 -4.68 14.02 -16.16
C ARG A 213 -3.93 14.69 -15.01
N GLN A 214 -3.55 15.98 -15.19
CA GLN A 214 -2.87 16.73 -14.14
C GLN A 214 -3.80 17.00 -12.96
N ALA A 215 -5.05 17.36 -13.21
CA ALA A 215 -6.04 17.55 -12.15
C ALA A 215 -6.35 16.26 -11.39
N MET A 216 -6.49 15.12 -12.11
CA MET A 216 -6.67 13.80 -11.48
C MET A 216 -5.49 13.41 -10.60
N ALA A 217 -4.25 13.63 -11.09
CA ALA A 217 -3.06 13.35 -10.32
C ALA A 217 -3.01 14.21 -9.03
N ALA A 218 -3.30 15.50 -9.14
CA ALA A 218 -3.32 16.42 -8.00
C ALA A 218 -4.41 16.04 -6.97
N GLU A 219 -5.61 15.68 -7.43
CA GLU A 219 -6.71 15.27 -6.54
C GLU A 219 -6.36 13.99 -5.76
N LEU A 220 -5.64 13.05 -6.39
CA LEU A 220 -5.17 11.82 -5.77
C LEU A 220 -3.86 11.98 -4.99
N GLY A 221 -3.28 13.18 -4.93
CA GLY A 221 -2.04 13.47 -4.23
C GLY A 221 -0.80 12.85 -4.87
N PHE A 222 -0.83 12.57 -6.16
CA PHE A 222 0.35 12.19 -6.94
C PHE A 222 1.15 13.43 -7.36
N ASP A 223 2.45 13.29 -7.53
CA ASP A 223 3.35 14.38 -7.97
C ASP A 223 3.05 14.82 -9.41
N ALA A 224 2.74 13.86 -10.29
CA ALA A 224 2.44 14.09 -11.68
C ALA A 224 1.72 12.90 -12.32
N PRO A 225 1.07 13.06 -13.49
CA PRO A 225 0.68 11.93 -14.31
C PRO A 225 1.90 11.23 -14.91
N THR A 226 1.79 9.91 -15.15
CA THR A 226 2.82 9.14 -15.86
C THR A 226 3.05 9.68 -17.26
N ALA A 227 4.30 9.61 -17.74
CA ALA A 227 4.68 10.20 -19.02
C ALA A 227 4.25 9.38 -20.24
N ASN A 228 4.18 8.06 -20.11
CA ASN A 228 3.83 7.14 -21.20
C ASN A 228 2.68 6.22 -20.77
N SER A 229 1.62 6.16 -21.58
CA SER A 229 0.39 5.40 -21.26
C SER A 229 0.57 3.88 -21.35
N MET A 230 1.45 3.38 -22.20
CA MET A 230 1.72 1.94 -22.32
C MET A 230 2.50 1.44 -21.12
N ASP A 231 3.54 2.17 -20.72
CA ASP A 231 4.32 1.91 -19.52
C ASP A 231 3.44 2.00 -18.27
N ALA A 232 2.63 3.05 -18.15
CA ALA A 232 1.74 3.30 -17.02
C ALA A 232 0.81 2.15 -16.67
N THR A 233 0.27 1.45 -17.68
CA THR A 233 -0.67 0.35 -17.52
C THR A 233 0.00 -0.99 -17.26
N SER A 234 1.27 -1.15 -17.66
CA SER A 234 2.02 -2.41 -17.57
C SER A 234 3.03 -2.45 -16.43
N ASP A 235 3.52 -1.29 -15.97
CA ASP A 235 4.55 -1.19 -14.94
C ASP A 235 4.11 -1.82 -13.60
N ARG A 236 4.99 -2.64 -13.06
CA ARG A 236 4.89 -3.22 -11.71
C ARG A 236 6.23 -3.15 -10.96
N ASP A 237 7.23 -2.44 -11.51
CA ASP A 237 8.55 -2.30 -10.91
C ASP A 237 8.47 -1.67 -9.52
N PHE A 238 7.59 -0.69 -9.35
CA PHE A 238 7.35 -0.05 -8.07
C PHE A 238 6.87 -1.02 -6.97
N ALA A 239 6.09 -2.04 -7.35
CA ALA A 239 5.62 -3.06 -6.41
C ALA A 239 6.72 -4.06 -6.07
N ILE A 240 7.55 -4.44 -7.05
CA ILE A 240 8.72 -5.30 -6.86
C ILE A 240 9.72 -4.58 -5.95
N GLU A 241 10.05 -3.34 -6.23
CA GLU A 241 10.95 -2.51 -5.41
C GLU A 241 10.46 -2.38 -3.96
N PHE A 242 9.15 -2.19 -3.76
CA PHE A 242 8.56 -2.15 -2.43
C PHE A 242 8.75 -3.47 -1.68
N VAL A 243 8.49 -4.62 -2.32
CA VAL A 243 8.69 -5.94 -1.73
C VAL A 243 10.18 -6.19 -1.42
N ASP A 244 11.10 -5.74 -2.27
CA ASP A 244 12.54 -5.83 -2.01
C ASP A 244 12.95 -4.99 -0.78
N ALA A 245 12.42 -3.78 -0.65
CA ALA A 245 12.65 -2.95 0.53
C ALA A 245 12.10 -3.61 1.81
N LEU A 246 10.91 -4.21 1.74
CA LEU A 246 10.33 -4.99 2.84
C LEU A 246 11.17 -6.21 3.21
N SER A 247 11.77 -6.87 2.23
CA SER A 247 12.63 -8.03 2.47
C SER A 247 13.88 -7.66 3.26
N LEU A 248 14.50 -6.52 2.96
CA LEU A 248 15.64 -5.99 3.74
C LEU A 248 15.23 -5.60 5.16
N LEU A 249 14.10 -4.91 5.31
CA LEU A 249 13.55 -4.58 6.62
C LEU A 249 13.29 -5.85 7.45
N ALA A 250 12.70 -6.87 6.85
CA ALA A 250 12.43 -8.15 7.51
C ALA A 250 13.72 -8.86 7.97
N LEU A 251 14.79 -8.80 7.16
CA LEU A 251 16.12 -9.33 7.55
C LEU A 251 16.67 -8.58 8.77
N HIS A 252 16.56 -7.26 8.84
CA HIS A 252 17.02 -6.49 9.99
C HIS A 252 16.18 -6.79 11.25
N LEU A 253 14.85 -6.91 11.11
CA LEU A 253 13.97 -7.31 12.21
C LEU A 253 14.26 -8.74 12.69
N SER A 254 14.50 -9.68 11.77
CA SER A 254 14.88 -11.05 12.12
C SER A 254 16.19 -11.09 12.88
N ARG A 255 17.19 -10.34 12.44
CA ARG A 255 18.47 -10.23 13.15
C ARG A 255 18.30 -9.62 14.55
N TRP A 256 17.51 -8.55 14.67
CA TRP A 256 17.17 -7.96 15.96
C TRP A 256 16.54 -9.00 16.88
N ALA A 257 15.53 -9.72 16.42
CA ALA A 257 14.82 -10.72 17.22
C ALA A 257 15.75 -11.85 17.67
N GLU A 258 16.63 -12.33 16.79
CA GLU A 258 17.60 -13.38 17.10
C GLU A 258 18.60 -12.92 18.18
N GLU A 259 19.16 -11.71 18.07
CA GLU A 259 20.06 -11.17 19.09
C GLU A 259 19.33 -10.94 20.42
N MET A 260 18.07 -10.52 20.43
CA MET A 260 17.26 -10.41 21.65
C MET A 260 17.05 -11.78 22.31
N ILE A 261 16.85 -12.83 21.56
CA ILE A 261 16.77 -14.21 22.06
C ILE A 261 18.11 -14.61 22.69
N LEU A 262 19.21 -14.41 21.97
CA LEU A 262 20.57 -14.76 22.48
C LEU A 262 20.90 -14.02 23.76
N PHE A 263 20.66 -12.70 23.81
CA PHE A 263 20.96 -11.89 25.00
C PHE A 263 19.96 -12.08 26.15
N SER A 264 18.82 -12.71 25.92
CA SER A 264 17.86 -13.11 26.95
C SER A 264 18.16 -14.50 27.54
N THR A 265 19.22 -15.19 27.07
CA THR A 265 19.60 -16.48 27.62
C THR A 265 20.22 -16.35 29.02
N CYS A 266 20.22 -17.43 29.79
CA CYS A 266 20.77 -17.46 31.12
C CYS A 266 22.27 -17.09 31.23
N LEU A 267 22.99 -17.13 30.12
CA LEU A 267 24.41 -16.72 30.06
C LEU A 267 24.62 -15.22 30.30
N LEU A 268 23.59 -14.41 30.02
CA LEU A 268 23.71 -12.94 30.13
C LEU A 268 22.68 -12.33 31.07
N TYR A 269 21.50 -12.91 31.19
CA TYR A 269 20.37 -12.31 31.89
C TYR A 269 20.20 -12.74 33.34
N THR A 270 20.61 -13.96 33.71
CA THR A 270 20.37 -14.46 35.07
C THR A 270 21.64 -14.82 35.80
N SER A 271 21.85 -14.20 36.98
CA SER A 271 22.74 -14.69 38.02
C SER A 271 22.21 -16.00 38.68
N ARG A 272 21.13 -16.58 38.17
CA ARG A 272 20.47 -17.78 38.71
C ARG A 272 20.21 -18.83 37.62
N CYS A 273 21.24 -19.14 36.84
CA CYS A 273 21.31 -20.46 36.20
C CYS A 273 21.69 -21.45 37.28
N VAL A 274 20.70 -22.11 37.80
CA VAL A 274 20.92 -23.26 38.66
C VAL A 274 21.14 -24.49 37.80
#